data_01b9e16f93f9c56b42355acce04b6505
#
_entry.id   01b9e16f93f9c56b42355acce04b6505
#
_cell.length_a   1.000
_cell.length_b   1.000
_cell.length_c   1.000
_cell.angle_alpha   90.00
_cell.angle_beta   90.00
_cell.angle_gamma   90.00
#
_symmetry.space_group_name_H-M   'P 1'
#
loop_
_entity.id
_entity.type
_entity.pdbx_description
1 polymer ?
#
loop_
_entity_poly.entity_id
_entity_poly.type
_entity_poly.pdbx_seq_one_letter_code
_entity_poly.pdbx_strand_id
1 'polypeptide(L)'
;MTNIGIDPAIRQNGLAVALITDGKAFCCRFSDYNEFHKWTLGIPCRTVSKVFMPSIKPPFLAIVEDSNLNNDTFRGKKSSRNKYGALSRDAGKNMAVSSLIVSALSDIPSGLIHTVAPSQKGACYNEVFIRRVLKSEKIECDFKKLNDDELWAMTFALKAFFHNKTKSKK
;
A
#
# COMPACT_ATOMS: atom_id res chain seq x y z
N MET A 1 2.52 17.49 -2.53
CA MET A 1 1.64 16.59 -1.75
C MET A 1 2.08 15.15 -1.97
N THR A 2 2.22 14.40 -0.90
CA THR A 2 2.68 13.01 -0.93
C THR A 2 1.49 12.06 -1.16
N ASN A 3 1.65 11.07 -2.04
CA ASN A 3 0.63 10.07 -2.34
C ASN A 3 1.16 8.69 -2.00
N ILE A 4 0.42 7.93 -1.19
CA ILE A 4 0.85 6.66 -0.62
C ILE A 4 -0.14 5.57 -1.03
N GLY A 5 0.36 4.43 -1.43
CA GLY A 5 -0.40 3.22 -1.63
C GLY A 5 0.15 2.08 -0.80
N ILE A 6 -0.71 1.33 -0.12
CA ILE A 6 -0.29 0.24 0.76
C ILE A 6 -1.13 -0.99 0.51
N ASP A 7 -0.45 -2.10 0.24
CA ASP A 7 -1.02 -3.44 0.22
C ASP A 7 -0.44 -4.24 1.41
N PRO A 8 -1.26 -4.52 2.44
CA PRO A 8 -0.81 -5.20 3.66
C PRO A 8 -0.69 -6.72 3.52
N ALA A 9 -0.66 -7.26 2.30
CA ALA A 9 -0.59 -8.70 2.07
C ALA A 9 0.66 -9.32 2.70
N ILE A 10 0.48 -9.94 3.88
CA ILE A 10 1.56 -10.56 4.68
C ILE A 10 1.87 -11.99 4.19
N ARG A 11 1.59 -12.30 2.95
CA ARG A 11 1.99 -13.60 2.38
C ARG A 11 3.50 -13.58 2.12
N GLN A 12 4.26 -14.18 3.04
CA GLN A 12 5.69 -14.56 2.90
C GLN A 12 6.72 -13.43 2.66
N ASN A 13 6.33 -12.21 2.22
CA ASN A 13 7.28 -11.22 1.71
C ASN A 13 7.18 -9.81 2.31
N GLY A 14 6.39 -9.63 3.36
CA GLY A 14 6.27 -8.31 4.00
C GLY A 14 5.22 -7.39 3.37
N LEU A 15 5.14 -6.19 3.91
CA LEU A 15 4.16 -5.15 3.60
C LEU A 15 4.63 -4.31 2.41
N ALA A 16 3.87 -4.28 1.31
CA ALA A 16 4.20 -3.47 0.14
C ALA A 16 3.72 -2.02 0.31
N VAL A 17 4.62 -1.08 0.07
CA VAL A 17 4.36 0.36 0.14
C VAL A 17 4.90 1.05 -1.10
N ALA A 18 4.08 1.89 -1.71
CA ALA A 18 4.48 2.79 -2.78
C ALA A 18 4.27 4.25 -2.37
N LEU A 19 5.18 5.11 -2.79
CA LEU A 19 5.19 6.53 -2.47
C LEU A 19 5.44 7.34 -3.74
N ILE A 20 4.61 8.34 -4.00
CA ILE A 20 4.82 9.34 -5.06
C ILE A 20 4.94 10.71 -4.38
N THR A 21 6.12 11.28 -4.42
CA THR A 21 6.43 12.58 -3.81
C THR A 21 7.57 13.27 -4.56
N ASP A 22 7.57 14.59 -4.60
CA ASP A 22 8.64 15.42 -5.17
C ASP A 22 9.08 15.00 -6.58
N GLY A 23 8.14 14.59 -7.43
CA GLY A 23 8.41 14.16 -8.80
C GLY A 23 9.07 12.78 -8.93
N LYS A 24 9.10 12.00 -7.86
CA LYS A 24 9.65 10.63 -7.82
C LYS A 24 8.64 9.62 -7.32
N ALA A 25 8.73 8.41 -7.84
CA ALA A 25 7.95 7.26 -7.41
C ALA A 25 8.88 6.20 -6.83
N PHE A 26 8.60 5.80 -5.59
CA PHE A 26 9.32 4.78 -4.85
C PHE A 26 8.39 3.60 -4.60
N CYS A 27 8.93 2.39 -4.58
CA CYS A 27 8.19 1.21 -4.17
C CYS A 27 9.11 0.22 -3.47
N CYS A 28 8.67 -0.26 -2.31
CA CYS A 28 9.44 -1.23 -1.54
C CYS A 28 8.53 -2.14 -0.72
N ARG A 29 9.15 -3.12 -0.07
CA ARG A 29 8.51 -3.94 0.96
C ARG A 29 9.23 -3.79 2.28
N PHE A 30 8.48 -3.56 3.33
CA PHE A 30 8.96 -3.69 4.70
C PHE A 30 8.85 -5.15 5.13
N SER A 31 9.82 -5.65 5.90
CA SER A 31 9.84 -7.04 6.37
C SER A 31 8.63 -7.36 7.27
N ASP A 32 8.22 -6.38 8.04
CA ASP A 32 7.12 -6.48 9.01
C ASP A 32 6.54 -5.10 9.34
N TYR A 33 5.52 -5.09 10.19
CA TYR A 33 4.89 -3.86 10.66
C TYR A 33 5.84 -2.96 11.46
N ASN A 34 6.78 -3.52 12.23
CA ASN A 34 7.68 -2.70 13.06
C ASN A 34 8.60 -1.84 12.19
N GLU A 35 9.13 -2.38 11.09
CA GLU A 35 9.93 -1.62 10.14
C GLU A 35 9.09 -0.54 9.42
N PHE A 36 7.86 -0.85 9.07
CA PHE A 36 6.91 0.14 8.54
C PHE A 36 6.63 1.24 9.57
N HIS A 37 6.36 0.88 10.83
CA HIS A 37 6.11 1.86 11.89
C HIS A 37 7.30 2.78 12.15
N LYS A 38 8.52 2.25 12.18
CA LYS A 38 9.74 3.08 12.23
C LYS A 38 9.78 4.10 11.09
N TRP A 39 9.44 3.68 9.87
CA TRP A 39 9.39 4.58 8.73
C TRP A 39 8.35 5.70 8.90
N THR A 40 7.14 5.39 9.43
CA THR A 40 6.14 6.43 9.71
C THR A 40 6.60 7.45 10.74
N LEU A 41 7.46 7.06 11.67
CA LEU A 41 8.10 7.92 12.66
C LEU A 41 9.34 8.67 12.12
N GLY A 42 9.69 8.50 10.85
CA GLY A 42 10.89 9.09 10.25
C GLY A 42 12.22 8.45 10.71
N ILE A 43 12.15 7.27 11.33
CA ILE A 43 13.32 6.52 11.78
C ILE A 43 13.90 5.73 10.61
N PRO A 44 15.23 5.70 10.40
CA PRO A 44 15.84 4.86 9.37
C PRO A 44 15.42 3.39 9.52
N CYS A 45 14.90 2.82 8.45
CA CYS A 45 14.40 1.45 8.43
C CYS A 45 15.02 0.65 7.29
N ARG A 46 15.04 -0.67 7.43
CA ARG A 46 15.48 -1.59 6.38
C ARG A 46 14.27 -2.08 5.58
N THR A 47 14.35 -1.94 4.27
CA THR A 47 13.38 -2.55 3.36
C THR A 47 13.92 -3.88 2.81
N VAL A 48 13.04 -4.81 2.48
CA VAL A 48 13.42 -6.11 1.88
C VAL A 48 14.19 -5.90 0.57
N SER A 49 13.78 -4.91 -0.21
CA SER A 49 14.38 -4.56 -1.50
C SER A 49 15.65 -3.71 -1.39
N LYS A 50 16.09 -3.37 -0.19
CA LYS A 50 17.22 -2.45 0.08
C LYS A 50 17.08 -1.08 -0.60
N VAL A 51 15.85 -0.69 -0.91
CA VAL A 51 15.52 0.62 -1.46
C VAL A 51 15.36 1.60 -0.31
N PHE A 52 15.94 2.78 -0.43
CA PHE A 52 15.71 3.86 0.51
C PHE A 52 14.31 4.45 0.28
N MET A 53 13.46 4.41 1.29
CA MET A 53 12.17 5.09 1.27
C MET A 53 12.32 6.46 1.95
N PRO A 54 12.00 7.55 1.26
CA PRO A 54 12.00 8.87 1.89
C PRO A 54 10.89 8.96 2.95
N SER A 55 11.07 9.83 3.93
CA SER A 55 10.09 10.09 4.97
C SER A 55 8.78 10.62 4.38
N ILE A 56 7.67 10.32 5.05
CA ILE A 56 6.36 10.86 4.68
C ILE A 56 6.36 12.37 4.94
N LYS A 57 6.09 13.14 3.89
CA LYS A 57 5.97 14.59 3.98
C LYS A 57 4.49 15.00 3.98
N PRO A 58 3.98 15.59 5.06
CA PRO A 58 2.65 16.17 5.06
C PRO A 58 2.55 17.39 4.12
N PRO A 59 1.37 17.68 3.56
CA PRO A 59 0.17 16.86 3.60
C PRO A 59 0.28 15.63 2.70
N PHE A 60 -0.36 14.53 3.08
CA PHE A 60 -0.38 13.31 2.28
C PHE A 60 -1.80 12.74 2.11
N LEU A 61 -1.96 11.93 1.04
CA LEU A 61 -3.11 11.07 0.84
C LEU A 61 -2.62 9.61 0.75
N ALA A 62 -3.13 8.76 1.63
CA ALA A 62 -2.87 7.33 1.61
C ALA A 62 -4.12 6.54 1.17
N ILE A 63 -3.93 5.55 0.31
CA ILE A 63 -4.92 4.51 0.02
C ILE A 63 -4.37 3.19 0.55
N VAL A 64 -5.10 2.59 1.47
CA VAL A 64 -4.71 1.35 2.17
C VAL A 64 -5.74 0.27 1.88
N GLU A 65 -5.31 -0.91 1.44
CA GLU A 65 -6.22 -2.07 1.44
C GLU A 65 -6.54 -2.47 2.87
N ASP A 66 -7.84 -2.52 3.18
CA ASP A 66 -8.31 -2.91 4.50
C ASP A 66 -9.12 -4.21 4.44
N SER A 67 -8.50 -5.29 4.87
CA SER A 67 -9.14 -6.61 4.93
C SER A 67 -10.30 -6.68 5.92
N ASN A 68 -10.42 -5.73 6.87
CA ASN A 68 -11.55 -5.65 7.81
C ASN A 68 -12.86 -5.28 7.11
N LEU A 69 -12.78 -4.61 5.97
CA LEU A 69 -13.96 -4.21 5.18
C LEU A 69 -14.57 -5.36 4.38
N ASN A 70 -14.01 -6.56 4.44
CA ASN A 70 -14.44 -7.71 3.65
C ASN A 70 -15.33 -8.63 4.50
N ASN A 71 -16.63 -8.36 4.55
CA ASN A 71 -17.59 -9.18 5.31
C ASN A 71 -17.79 -10.61 4.75
N ASP A 72 -17.29 -10.90 3.54
CA ASP A 72 -17.52 -12.18 2.84
C ASP A 72 -16.40 -13.20 2.98
N THR A 73 -15.34 -12.89 3.70
CA THR A 73 -14.14 -13.76 3.80
C THR A 73 -14.45 -15.14 4.41
N PHE A 74 -15.56 -15.27 5.13
CA PHE A 74 -15.96 -16.51 5.80
C PHE A 74 -17.07 -17.28 5.10
N ARG A 75 -17.67 -16.77 4.02
CA ARG A 75 -18.74 -17.43 3.26
C ARG A 75 -18.27 -18.30 2.09
N GLY A 76 -16.98 -18.54 1.98
CA GLY A 76 -16.41 -19.28 0.85
C GLY A 76 -16.53 -20.78 0.97
N LYS A 77 -17.05 -21.38 -0.08
CA LYS A 77 -16.97 -22.77 -0.58
C LYS A 77 -16.33 -23.80 0.35
N LYS A 78 -17.05 -24.91 0.57
CA LYS A 78 -16.60 -26.15 1.26
C LYS A 78 -15.18 -26.57 0.85
N SER A 79 -14.17 -26.04 1.54
CA SER A 79 -12.79 -26.50 1.45
C SER A 79 -12.46 -27.36 2.66
N SER A 80 -11.48 -28.26 2.54
CA SER A 80 -11.10 -29.15 3.63
C SER A 80 -10.77 -28.36 4.91
N ARG A 81 -11.08 -28.92 6.09
CA ARG A 81 -10.94 -28.28 7.42
C ARG A 81 -9.56 -27.65 7.66
N ASN A 82 -8.49 -28.25 7.11
CA ASN A 82 -7.12 -27.75 7.23
C ASN A 82 -6.85 -26.49 6.38
N LYS A 83 -7.42 -26.42 5.16
CA LYS A 83 -7.35 -25.21 4.32
C LYS A 83 -8.13 -24.05 4.94
N TYR A 84 -9.26 -24.32 5.59
CA TYR A 84 -10.06 -23.30 6.26
C TYR A 84 -9.33 -22.66 7.43
N GLY A 85 -8.65 -23.44 8.26
CA GLY A 85 -7.87 -22.93 9.38
C GLY A 85 -6.67 -22.08 8.98
N ALA A 86 -6.00 -22.42 7.87
CA ALA A 86 -4.91 -21.60 7.35
C ALA A 86 -5.41 -20.27 6.77
N LEU A 87 -6.47 -20.32 5.94
CA LEU A 87 -7.07 -19.11 5.35
C LEU A 87 -7.64 -18.15 6.42
N SER A 88 -8.25 -18.69 7.49
CA SER A 88 -8.75 -17.87 8.59
C SER A 88 -7.64 -17.18 9.37
N ARG A 89 -6.51 -17.87 9.60
CA ARG A 89 -5.35 -17.27 10.28
C ARG A 89 -4.70 -16.17 9.45
N ASP A 90 -4.55 -16.39 8.15
CA ASP A 90 -3.96 -15.39 7.24
C ASP A 90 -4.88 -14.17 7.09
N ALA A 91 -6.19 -14.39 6.98
CA ALA A 91 -7.16 -13.31 6.98
C ALA A 91 -7.10 -12.50 8.29
N GLY A 92 -7.07 -13.16 9.46
CA GLY A 92 -6.95 -12.48 10.75
C GLY A 92 -5.68 -11.65 10.89
N LYS A 93 -4.55 -12.15 10.40
CA LYS A 93 -3.29 -11.40 10.38
C LYS A 93 -3.38 -10.15 9.50
N ASN A 94 -3.91 -10.29 8.28
CA ASN A 94 -4.06 -9.16 7.37
C ASN A 94 -5.00 -8.09 7.95
N MET A 95 -6.09 -8.50 8.61
CA MET A 95 -7.02 -7.60 9.29
C MET A 95 -6.32 -6.80 10.41
N ALA A 96 -5.54 -7.47 11.26
CA ALA A 96 -4.81 -6.81 12.34
C ALA A 96 -3.79 -5.80 11.81
N VAL A 97 -3.05 -6.18 10.76
CA VAL A 97 -2.02 -5.30 10.18
C VAL A 97 -2.65 -4.11 9.46
N SER A 98 -3.75 -4.27 8.74
CA SER A 98 -4.46 -3.14 8.13
C SER A 98 -4.86 -2.11 9.19
N SER A 99 -5.41 -2.55 10.32
CA SER A 99 -5.78 -1.65 11.43
C SER A 99 -4.57 -0.92 12.02
N LEU A 100 -3.45 -1.61 12.22
CA LEU A 100 -2.22 -1.03 12.74
C LEU A 100 -1.62 -0.01 11.76
N ILE A 101 -1.66 -0.28 10.45
CA ILE A 101 -1.21 0.65 9.41
C ILE A 101 -2.03 1.94 9.43
N VAL A 102 -3.36 1.82 9.47
CA VAL A 102 -4.25 2.97 9.52
C VAL A 102 -3.98 3.79 10.78
N SER A 103 -3.82 3.15 11.95
CA SER A 103 -3.47 3.83 13.19
C SER A 103 -2.15 4.60 13.07
N ALA A 104 -1.08 3.95 12.63
CA ALA A 104 0.24 4.58 12.49
C ALA A 104 0.24 5.78 11.53
N LEU A 105 -0.52 5.72 10.44
CA LEU A 105 -0.67 6.85 9.52
C LEU A 105 -1.53 7.97 10.09
N SER A 106 -2.53 7.63 10.92
CA SER A 106 -3.42 8.63 11.57
C SER A 106 -2.68 9.49 12.60
N ASP A 107 -1.58 8.99 13.15
CA ASP A 107 -0.73 9.73 14.08
C ASP A 107 0.11 10.82 13.37
N ILE A 108 0.20 10.79 12.03
CA ILE A 108 0.93 11.80 11.24
C ILE A 108 -0.02 12.96 10.92
N PRO A 109 0.30 14.19 11.33
CA PRO A 109 -0.55 15.37 11.09
C PRO A 109 -0.82 15.62 9.59
N SER A 110 -2.00 16.15 9.27
CA SER A 110 -2.39 16.55 7.91
C SER A 110 -2.40 15.39 6.89
N GLY A 111 -2.60 14.17 7.36
CA GLY A 111 -2.82 12.98 6.54
C GLY A 111 -4.29 12.76 6.24
N LEU A 112 -4.61 12.36 5.02
CA LEU A 112 -5.91 11.82 4.65
C LEU A 112 -5.73 10.34 4.28
N ILE A 113 -6.51 9.47 4.93
CA ILE A 113 -6.42 8.02 4.73
C ILE A 113 -7.75 7.53 4.16
N HIS A 114 -7.68 6.85 3.02
CA HIS A 114 -8.80 6.12 2.43
C HIS A 114 -8.52 4.62 2.52
N THR A 115 -9.45 3.89 3.11
CA THR A 115 -9.40 2.43 3.14
C THR A 115 -10.25 1.85 2.02
N VAL A 116 -9.77 0.78 1.40
CA VAL A 116 -10.42 0.09 0.29
C VAL A 116 -10.54 -1.40 0.61
N ALA A 117 -11.77 -1.93 0.55
CA ALA A 117 -11.98 -3.37 0.72
C ALA A 117 -11.29 -4.17 -0.40
N PRO A 118 -10.76 -5.37 -0.13
CA PRO A 118 -10.18 -6.23 -1.16
C PRO A 118 -11.10 -6.47 -2.36
N SER A 119 -12.41 -6.57 -2.13
CA SER A 119 -13.43 -6.71 -3.17
C SER A 119 -13.66 -5.45 -4.01
N GLN A 120 -13.26 -4.28 -3.52
CA GLN A 120 -13.50 -2.96 -4.12
C GLN A 120 -12.25 -2.34 -4.74
N LYS A 121 -11.09 -2.99 -4.64
CA LYS A 121 -9.83 -2.41 -5.14
C LYS A 121 -9.78 -2.20 -6.67
N GLY A 122 -10.69 -2.83 -7.41
CA GLY A 122 -10.81 -2.71 -8.87
C GLY A 122 -9.67 -3.44 -9.59
N ALA A 123 -9.29 -2.95 -10.79
CA ALA A 123 -8.20 -3.54 -11.55
C ALA A 123 -6.82 -3.09 -11.03
N CYS A 124 -5.91 -4.05 -10.90
CA CYS A 124 -4.49 -3.77 -10.69
C CYS A 124 -3.87 -3.27 -12.00
N TYR A 125 -3.07 -2.21 -11.92
CA TYR A 125 -2.31 -1.74 -13.08
C TYR A 125 -1.08 -2.63 -13.29
N ASN A 126 -0.84 -3.04 -14.53
CA ASN A 126 0.40 -3.74 -14.85
C ASN A 126 1.60 -2.76 -14.88
N GLU A 127 2.80 -3.28 -14.74
CA GLU A 127 4.02 -2.47 -14.65
C GLU A 127 4.25 -1.58 -15.88
N VAL A 128 3.92 -2.07 -17.08
CA VAL A 128 4.07 -1.28 -18.33
C VAL A 128 3.16 -0.05 -18.30
N PHE A 129 1.92 -0.21 -17.87
CA PHE A 129 0.98 0.90 -17.71
C PHE A 129 1.47 1.88 -16.66
N ILE A 130 1.89 1.40 -15.48
CA ILE A 130 2.44 2.22 -14.39
C ILE A 130 3.59 3.09 -14.90
N ARG A 131 4.60 2.47 -15.54
CA ARG A 131 5.77 3.21 -16.07
C ARG A 131 5.39 4.22 -17.14
N ARG A 132 4.43 3.90 -18.01
CA ARG A 132 3.92 4.84 -19.02
C ARG A 132 3.26 6.06 -18.38
N VAL A 133 2.43 5.84 -17.37
CA VAL A 133 1.76 6.92 -16.62
C VAL A 133 2.78 7.79 -15.90
N LEU A 134 3.72 7.21 -15.15
CA LEU A 134 4.75 7.98 -14.45
C LEU A 134 5.58 8.82 -15.42
N LYS A 135 5.95 8.25 -16.57
CA LYS A 135 6.68 8.99 -17.63
C LYS A 135 5.84 10.14 -18.18
N SER A 136 4.55 9.94 -18.47
CA SER A 136 3.67 11.01 -18.97
C SER A 136 3.48 12.13 -17.96
N GLU A 137 3.52 11.83 -16.68
CA GLU A 137 3.44 12.80 -15.57
C GLU A 137 4.81 13.38 -15.16
N LYS A 138 5.87 13.03 -15.89
CA LYS A 138 7.26 13.45 -15.61
C LYS A 138 7.73 13.05 -14.20
N ILE A 139 7.29 11.89 -13.73
CA ILE A 139 7.67 11.31 -12.45
C ILE A 139 8.79 10.30 -12.68
N GLU A 140 9.92 10.49 -12.02
CA GLU A 140 11.06 9.58 -12.06
C GLU A 140 10.76 8.30 -11.28
N CYS A 141 11.08 7.14 -11.84
CA CYS A 141 10.91 5.85 -11.18
C CYS A 141 12.17 5.46 -10.42
N ASP A 142 12.07 5.37 -9.10
CA ASP A 142 13.15 4.87 -8.22
C ASP A 142 12.78 3.49 -7.66
N PHE A 143 12.44 2.56 -8.57
CA PHE A 143 12.17 1.16 -8.28
C PHE A 143 12.55 0.27 -9.47
N LYS A 144 12.88 -0.99 -9.18
CA LYS A 144 13.20 -2.02 -10.18
C LYS A 144 11.91 -2.69 -10.68
N LYS A 145 11.95 -4.00 -10.93
CA LYS A 145 10.77 -4.81 -11.28
C LYS A 145 9.85 -4.95 -10.06
N LEU A 146 8.56 -4.76 -10.26
CA LEU A 146 7.54 -4.89 -9.23
C LEU A 146 6.96 -6.31 -9.20
N ASN A 147 6.70 -6.83 -8.00
CA ASN A 147 5.88 -8.04 -7.82
C ASN A 147 4.39 -7.68 -7.66
N ASP A 148 3.53 -8.69 -7.49
CA ASP A 148 2.08 -8.48 -7.45
C ASP A 148 1.63 -7.55 -6.31
N ASP A 149 2.20 -7.67 -5.11
CA ASP A 149 1.84 -6.81 -3.97
C ASP A 149 2.34 -5.37 -4.19
N GLU A 150 3.54 -5.21 -4.74
CA GLU A 150 4.10 -3.92 -5.11
C GLU A 150 3.33 -3.24 -6.27
N LEU A 151 2.79 -4.03 -7.22
CA LEU A 151 1.90 -3.53 -8.26
C LEU A 151 0.62 -2.97 -7.67
N TRP A 152 0.04 -3.63 -6.66
CA TRP A 152 -1.14 -3.12 -5.96
C TRP A 152 -0.82 -1.85 -5.17
N ALA A 153 0.26 -1.83 -4.41
CA ALA A 153 0.67 -0.64 -3.69
C ALA A 153 0.89 0.55 -4.65
N MET A 154 1.56 0.34 -5.78
CA MET A 154 1.76 1.38 -6.78
C MET A 154 0.45 1.81 -7.47
N THR A 155 -0.48 0.87 -7.71
CA THR A 155 -1.82 1.17 -8.22
C THR A 155 -2.56 2.11 -7.27
N PHE A 156 -2.50 1.87 -5.97
CA PHE A 156 -3.13 2.73 -4.97
C PHE A 156 -2.45 4.10 -4.89
N ALA A 157 -1.13 4.17 -4.93
CA ALA A 157 -0.40 5.45 -4.95
C ALA A 157 -0.76 6.30 -6.18
N LEU A 158 -0.91 5.70 -7.36
CA LEU A 158 -1.38 6.39 -8.57
C LEU A 158 -2.83 6.85 -8.46
N LYS A 159 -3.71 6.04 -7.87
CA LYS A 159 -5.11 6.46 -7.62
C LYS A 159 -5.15 7.68 -6.67
N ALA A 160 -4.34 7.69 -5.62
CA ALA A 160 -4.20 8.85 -4.72
C ALA A 160 -3.66 10.07 -5.48
N PHE A 161 -2.64 9.90 -6.31
CA PHE A 161 -2.07 10.96 -7.13
C PHE A 161 -3.11 11.60 -8.07
N PHE A 162 -3.88 10.80 -8.80
CA PHE A 162 -4.91 11.31 -9.70
C PHE A 162 -6.06 11.98 -8.94
N HIS A 163 -6.46 11.46 -7.78
CA HIS A 163 -7.46 12.09 -6.94
C HIS A 163 -7.04 13.52 -6.54
N ASN A 164 -5.80 13.68 -6.12
CA ASN A 164 -5.28 15.00 -5.75
C ASN A 164 -5.16 15.95 -6.95
N LYS A 165 -4.72 15.43 -8.11
CA LYS A 165 -4.58 16.20 -9.34
C LYS A 165 -5.94 16.74 -9.84
N THR A 166 -7.01 16.00 -9.65
CA THR A 166 -8.37 16.46 -10.03
C THR A 166 -8.92 17.52 -9.08
N LYS A 167 -8.59 17.43 -7.78
CA LYS A 167 -9.01 18.46 -6.81
C LYS A 167 -8.27 19.79 -6.97
N SER A 168 -7.02 19.78 -7.40
CA SER A 168 -6.23 21.01 -7.59
C SER A 168 -6.61 21.81 -8.84
N LYS A 169 -7.50 21.30 -9.70
CA LYS A 169 -7.99 21.97 -10.91
C LYS A 169 -9.36 22.63 -10.72
N LYS A 170 -9.96 22.49 -9.55
CA LYS A 170 -11.20 23.16 -9.16
C LYS A 170 -10.91 24.29 -8.19
#